data_7ef1cf13ac8c77ae45da47a0713ebc29
#
_entry.id   7ef1cf13ac8c77ae45da47a0713ebc29
#
_cell.length_a   1.000
_cell.length_b   1.000
_cell.length_c   1.000
_cell.angle_alpha   90.00
_cell.angle_beta   90.00
_cell.angle_gamma   90.00
#
_symmetry.space_group_name_H-M   'P 1'
#
loop_
_entity.id
_entity.type
_entity.pdbx_description
1 polymer ?
#
loop_
_entity_poly.entity_id
_entity_poly.type
_entity_poly.pdbx_seq_one_letter_code
_entity_poly.pdbx_strand_id
1 'polypeptide(L)'
;ICLMGGAVSAQTLDSKYGLDSVKTLENASIYSEFLKQKNYKEALPAWRYVFNNAPKFQMLTYTKGEDLLINIYQQTKDKTYVDTLMMLYDQWAKYFGDHQRYGEGYILGKKGATLYRFGGDDTKKTAFSYLAKSFELEGNKTHPITVQTMFFGAGDLLKKGELSKDEYIALYMKVSGFIDDGIKNAKQPKTVEAFKTMKGNVDAMFFNAGVADCETLNNLLSAKYEANKEDVANLKEVASLLRRSECVDLPLYATVAEQLYQLDPTADAAYSLAIMFLKRQEFDKTEGYLKEAIAKSEDNEAKAEYYLKMAQLQLAKKQYQATKTNAL
;
A
#
# COMPACT_ATOMS: atom_id res chain seq x y z
N ILE A 1 -17.23 35.86 -60.53
CA ILE A 1 -17.34 35.95 -59.06
C ILE A 1 -17.40 34.52 -58.53
N CYS A 2 -16.25 33.97 -58.09
CA CYS A 2 -16.22 32.70 -57.38
C CYS A 2 -16.54 32.99 -55.90
N LEU A 3 -17.71 32.53 -55.46
CA LEU A 3 -18.05 32.44 -54.05
C LEU A 3 -17.33 31.23 -53.48
N MET A 4 -16.21 31.42 -52.76
CA MET A 4 -15.64 30.43 -51.91
C MET A 4 -16.52 30.29 -50.66
N GLY A 5 -17.43 29.31 -50.67
CA GLY A 5 -18.16 28.89 -49.52
C GLY A 5 -17.21 28.16 -48.55
N GLY A 6 -16.70 28.88 -47.56
CA GLY A 6 -15.98 28.23 -46.47
C GLY A 6 -16.97 27.34 -45.70
N ALA A 7 -16.76 26.04 -45.74
CA ALA A 7 -17.49 25.11 -44.91
C ALA A 7 -17.16 25.43 -43.44
N VAL A 8 -18.07 26.05 -42.73
CA VAL A 8 -18.01 26.18 -41.26
C VAL A 8 -18.24 24.79 -40.74
N SER A 9 -17.15 24.12 -40.31
CA SER A 9 -17.25 22.86 -39.61
C SER A 9 -18.07 23.08 -38.35
N ALA A 10 -19.24 22.47 -38.26
CA ALA A 10 -20.07 22.55 -37.06
C ALA A 10 -19.26 21.97 -35.88
N GLN A 11 -19.02 22.79 -34.86
CA GLN A 11 -18.37 22.35 -33.64
C GLN A 11 -19.29 21.35 -32.92
N THR A 12 -18.72 20.22 -32.53
CA THR A 12 -19.43 19.15 -31.79
C THR A 12 -18.82 18.98 -30.41
N LEU A 13 -19.54 18.33 -29.50
CA LEU A 13 -18.98 17.97 -28.17
C LEU A 13 -17.70 17.15 -28.28
N ASP A 14 -17.50 16.45 -29.39
CA ASP A 14 -16.31 15.67 -29.68
C ASP A 14 -15.13 16.50 -30.20
N SER A 15 -15.35 17.78 -30.52
CA SER A 15 -14.25 18.69 -30.83
C SER A 15 -13.42 19.00 -29.58
N LYS A 16 -12.14 19.35 -29.78
CA LYS A 16 -11.26 19.73 -28.66
C LYS A 16 -11.85 20.84 -27.78
N TYR A 17 -12.49 21.81 -28.40
CA TYR A 17 -13.06 23.00 -27.71
C TYR A 17 -14.57 22.90 -27.47
N GLY A 18 -15.18 21.74 -27.77
CA GLY A 18 -16.63 21.56 -27.65
C GLY A 18 -17.42 22.41 -28.64
N LEU A 19 -18.62 22.84 -28.22
CA LEU A 19 -19.55 23.57 -29.07
C LEU A 19 -19.19 25.05 -29.29
N ASP A 20 -18.46 25.68 -28.34
CA ASP A 20 -18.11 27.09 -28.37
C ASP A 20 -16.68 27.28 -27.83
N SER A 21 -15.74 27.47 -28.74
CA SER A 21 -14.32 27.60 -28.38
C SER A 21 -14.02 28.86 -27.55
N VAL A 22 -14.72 30.00 -27.81
CA VAL A 22 -14.52 31.24 -27.08
C VAL A 22 -14.95 31.06 -25.63
N LYS A 23 -16.16 30.60 -25.41
CA LYS A 23 -16.68 30.34 -24.04
C LYS A 23 -15.88 29.30 -23.31
N THR A 24 -15.37 28.26 -24.01
CA THR A 24 -14.51 27.23 -23.39
C THR A 24 -13.21 27.84 -22.87
N LEU A 25 -12.55 28.68 -23.67
CA LEU A 25 -11.31 29.36 -23.25
C LEU A 25 -11.54 30.40 -22.14
N GLU A 26 -12.61 31.18 -22.22
CA GLU A 26 -13.00 32.14 -21.16
C GLU A 26 -13.23 31.41 -19.83
N ASN A 27 -14.08 30.38 -19.82
CA ASN A 27 -14.38 29.64 -18.62
C ASN A 27 -13.15 28.87 -18.08
N ALA A 28 -12.29 28.37 -18.96
CA ALA A 28 -11.01 27.72 -18.56
C ALA A 28 -10.08 28.73 -17.85
N SER A 29 -10.04 29.98 -18.32
CA SER A 29 -9.29 31.05 -17.67
C SER A 29 -9.89 31.43 -16.32
N ILE A 30 -11.21 31.64 -16.27
CA ILE A 30 -11.95 32.02 -15.05
C ILE A 30 -11.76 31.01 -13.94
N TYR A 31 -12.05 29.72 -14.18
CA TYR A 31 -11.90 28.73 -13.11
C TYR A 31 -10.44 28.57 -12.69
N SER A 32 -9.48 28.71 -13.63
CA SER A 32 -8.06 28.61 -13.30
C SER A 32 -7.60 29.73 -12.38
N GLU A 33 -8.11 30.93 -12.57
CA GLU A 33 -7.78 32.11 -11.73
C GLU A 33 -8.38 31.95 -10.33
N PHE A 34 -9.64 31.56 -10.21
CA PHE A 34 -10.28 31.32 -8.93
C PHE A 34 -9.60 30.18 -8.16
N LEU A 35 -9.14 29.10 -8.85
CA LEU A 35 -8.40 28.01 -8.20
C LEU A 35 -7.04 28.45 -7.65
N LYS A 36 -6.33 29.35 -8.33
CA LYS A 36 -5.07 29.92 -7.79
C LYS A 36 -5.33 30.70 -6.50
N GLN A 37 -6.47 31.36 -6.41
CA GLN A 37 -6.91 32.11 -5.23
C GLN A 37 -7.58 31.21 -4.17
N LYS A 38 -7.72 29.89 -4.41
CA LYS A 38 -8.46 28.92 -3.58
C LYS A 38 -9.96 29.26 -3.40
N ASN A 39 -10.52 30.02 -4.32
CA ASN A 39 -11.93 30.40 -4.37
C ASN A 39 -12.73 29.29 -5.09
N TYR A 40 -12.91 28.17 -4.41
CA TYR A 40 -13.46 26.94 -5.03
C TYR A 40 -14.92 27.10 -5.45
N LYS A 41 -15.74 27.80 -4.67
CA LYS A 41 -17.17 28.02 -5.00
C LYS A 41 -17.36 28.84 -6.28
N GLU A 42 -16.56 29.87 -6.42
CA GLU A 42 -16.57 30.75 -7.60
C GLU A 42 -15.98 30.10 -8.84
N ALA A 43 -15.03 29.18 -8.65
CA ALA A 43 -14.47 28.39 -9.74
C ALA A 43 -15.46 27.34 -10.33
N LEU A 44 -16.39 26.85 -9.50
CA LEU A 44 -17.24 25.71 -9.85
C LEU A 44 -18.13 25.94 -11.09
N PRO A 45 -18.84 27.03 -11.28
CA PRO A 45 -19.69 27.27 -12.47
C PRO A 45 -18.87 27.24 -13.78
N ALA A 46 -17.75 27.96 -13.81
CA ALA A 46 -16.87 28.03 -14.97
C ALA A 46 -16.20 26.67 -15.27
N TRP A 47 -15.76 25.94 -14.24
CA TRP A 47 -15.26 24.58 -14.40
C TRP A 47 -16.34 23.64 -14.97
N ARG A 48 -17.57 23.67 -14.42
CA ARG A 48 -18.71 22.86 -14.91
C ARG A 48 -19.02 23.14 -16.36
N TYR A 49 -18.92 24.41 -16.81
CA TYR A 49 -19.11 24.71 -18.21
C TYR A 49 -18.12 23.96 -19.09
N VAL A 50 -16.83 24.02 -18.80
CA VAL A 50 -15.77 23.34 -19.59
C VAL A 50 -15.93 21.83 -19.49
N PHE A 51 -16.17 21.28 -18.31
CA PHE A 51 -16.35 19.86 -18.08
C PHE A 51 -17.51 19.27 -18.90
N ASN A 52 -18.64 19.97 -18.96
CA ASN A 52 -19.84 19.49 -19.66
C ASN A 52 -19.79 19.74 -21.17
N ASN A 53 -19.21 20.86 -21.63
CA ASN A 53 -19.32 21.29 -23.03
C ASN A 53 -18.06 21.07 -23.86
N ALA A 54 -16.91 20.83 -23.24
CA ALA A 54 -15.64 20.60 -23.90
C ALA A 54 -14.82 19.49 -23.22
N PRO A 55 -15.32 18.23 -23.15
CA PRO A 55 -14.69 17.16 -22.41
C PRO A 55 -13.31 16.76 -22.92
N LYS A 56 -13.01 17.02 -24.20
CA LYS A 56 -11.69 16.76 -24.83
C LYS A 56 -10.73 17.95 -24.74
N PHE A 57 -11.11 19.04 -24.07
CA PHE A 57 -10.33 20.27 -24.05
C PHE A 57 -8.91 20.05 -23.54
N GLN A 58 -8.77 19.55 -22.34
CA GLN A 58 -7.47 19.20 -21.74
C GLN A 58 -7.64 18.31 -20.50
N MET A 59 -6.69 17.43 -20.28
CA MET A 59 -6.66 16.57 -19.08
C MET A 59 -6.61 17.39 -17.77
N LEU A 60 -6.04 18.58 -17.82
CA LEU A 60 -5.98 19.50 -16.67
C LEU A 60 -7.37 19.90 -16.14
N THR A 61 -8.41 19.87 -16.99
CA THR A 61 -9.82 20.08 -16.56
C THR A 61 -10.24 19.04 -15.53
N TYR A 62 -9.78 17.79 -15.68
CA TYR A 62 -10.10 16.68 -14.76
C TYR A 62 -9.26 16.74 -13.48
N THR A 63 -7.96 16.94 -13.58
CA THR A 63 -7.09 17.02 -12.40
C THR A 63 -7.44 18.22 -11.51
N LYS A 64 -7.69 19.39 -12.10
CA LYS A 64 -8.15 20.58 -11.36
C LYS A 64 -9.59 20.42 -10.83
N GLY A 65 -10.45 19.73 -11.59
CA GLY A 65 -11.81 19.42 -11.18
C GLY A 65 -11.84 18.48 -9.97
N GLU A 66 -10.95 17.50 -9.93
CA GLU A 66 -10.77 16.63 -8.77
C GLU A 66 -10.42 17.45 -7.51
N ASP A 67 -9.38 18.28 -7.59
CA ASP A 67 -8.96 19.15 -6.49
C ASP A 67 -10.09 20.10 -6.05
N LEU A 68 -10.77 20.71 -7.01
CA LEU A 68 -11.92 21.60 -6.78
C LEU A 68 -13.02 20.91 -5.99
N LEU A 69 -13.50 19.78 -6.49
CA LEU A 69 -14.63 19.05 -5.91
C LEU A 69 -14.28 18.46 -4.53
N ILE A 70 -13.05 17.96 -4.35
CA ILE A 70 -12.58 17.47 -3.04
C ILE A 70 -12.58 18.60 -2.01
N ASN A 71 -12.06 19.79 -2.37
CA ASN A 71 -12.02 20.93 -1.46
C ASN A 71 -13.42 21.40 -1.08
N ILE A 72 -14.36 21.49 -2.05
CA ILE A 72 -15.75 21.85 -1.76
C ILE A 72 -16.42 20.81 -0.86
N TYR A 73 -16.24 19.50 -1.17
CA TYR A 73 -16.76 18.43 -0.31
C TYR A 73 -16.22 18.51 1.11
N GLN A 74 -14.91 18.78 1.29
CA GLN A 74 -14.32 18.90 2.61
C GLN A 74 -14.91 20.06 3.42
N GLN A 75 -15.30 21.15 2.77
CA GLN A 75 -15.92 22.33 3.39
C GLN A 75 -17.40 22.12 3.70
N THR A 76 -18.13 21.46 2.79
CA THR A 76 -19.61 21.37 2.85
C THR A 76 -20.12 20.05 3.42
N LYS A 77 -19.34 18.97 3.28
CA LYS A 77 -19.73 17.58 3.54
C LYS A 77 -20.91 17.09 2.69
N ASP A 78 -21.24 17.81 1.62
CA ASP A 78 -22.31 17.45 0.70
C ASP A 78 -21.88 16.30 -0.21
N LYS A 79 -22.52 15.14 -0.06
CA LYS A 79 -22.23 13.92 -0.80
C LYS A 79 -22.42 14.03 -2.31
N THR A 80 -23.20 14.98 -2.80
CA THR A 80 -23.38 15.21 -4.25
C THR A 80 -22.06 15.54 -4.96
N TYR A 81 -21.07 16.08 -4.24
CA TYR A 81 -19.73 16.28 -4.79
C TYR A 81 -18.92 14.98 -4.92
N VAL A 82 -19.20 13.98 -4.10
CA VAL A 82 -18.61 12.63 -4.28
C VAL A 82 -19.19 11.98 -5.53
N ASP A 83 -20.51 12.09 -5.76
CA ASP A 83 -21.15 11.58 -6.98
C ASP A 83 -20.59 12.29 -8.22
N THR A 84 -20.40 13.61 -8.14
CA THR A 84 -19.78 14.40 -9.21
C THR A 84 -18.33 13.96 -9.46
N LEU A 85 -17.56 13.61 -8.42
CA LEU A 85 -16.21 13.05 -8.57
C LEU A 85 -16.24 11.69 -9.30
N MET A 86 -17.22 10.82 -9.02
CA MET A 86 -17.35 9.56 -9.75
C MET A 86 -17.63 9.80 -11.23
N MET A 87 -18.54 10.73 -11.56
CA MET A 87 -18.80 11.14 -12.94
C MET A 87 -17.56 11.75 -13.62
N LEU A 88 -16.78 12.55 -12.88
CA LEU A 88 -15.53 13.13 -13.39
C LEU A 88 -14.55 12.04 -13.80
N TYR A 89 -14.32 11.01 -12.97
CA TYR A 89 -13.41 9.92 -13.30
C TYR A 89 -13.91 9.10 -14.49
N ASP A 90 -15.21 8.85 -14.61
CA ASP A 90 -15.77 8.13 -15.76
C ASP A 90 -15.59 8.90 -17.05
N GLN A 91 -15.82 10.20 -17.03
CA GLN A 91 -15.59 11.05 -18.18
C GLN A 91 -14.09 11.19 -18.50
N TRP A 92 -13.24 11.28 -17.48
CA TRP A 92 -11.79 11.29 -17.67
C TRP A 92 -11.30 10.01 -18.35
N ALA A 93 -11.71 8.85 -17.87
CA ALA A 93 -11.38 7.57 -18.48
C ALA A 93 -11.88 7.46 -19.93
N LYS A 94 -13.09 7.96 -20.23
CA LYS A 94 -13.66 7.96 -21.56
C LYS A 94 -12.84 8.76 -22.58
N TYR A 95 -12.28 9.90 -22.20
CA TYR A 95 -11.62 10.82 -23.13
C TYR A 95 -10.09 10.80 -23.07
N PHE A 96 -9.51 10.29 -21.99
CA PHE A 96 -8.06 10.25 -21.77
C PHE A 96 -7.57 8.91 -21.18
N GLY A 97 -8.38 7.86 -21.25
CA GLY A 97 -8.05 6.53 -20.72
C GLY A 97 -6.87 5.85 -21.43
N ASP A 98 -6.57 6.22 -22.65
CA ASP A 98 -5.44 5.74 -23.44
C ASP A 98 -4.12 6.47 -23.19
N HIS A 99 -4.12 7.47 -22.27
CA HIS A 99 -2.91 8.24 -21.95
C HIS A 99 -1.86 7.35 -21.28
N GLN A 100 -0.63 7.30 -21.82
CA GLN A 100 0.43 6.40 -21.38
C GLN A 100 0.77 6.44 -19.88
N ARG A 101 0.71 7.62 -19.26
CA ARG A 101 1.07 7.81 -17.83
C ARG A 101 -0.13 7.98 -16.93
N TYR A 102 -1.22 8.55 -17.42
CA TYR A 102 -2.40 8.93 -16.64
C TYR A 102 -3.66 8.33 -17.25
N GLY A 103 -3.53 7.10 -17.77
CA GLY A 103 -4.59 6.36 -18.44
C GLY A 103 -5.54 5.67 -17.48
N GLU A 104 -6.26 4.69 -17.98
CA GLU A 104 -7.34 3.99 -17.29
C GLU A 104 -6.91 3.48 -15.89
N GLY A 105 -5.77 2.81 -15.80
CA GLY A 105 -5.28 2.26 -14.53
C GLY A 105 -5.06 3.35 -13.47
N TYR A 106 -4.41 4.45 -13.85
CA TYR A 106 -4.21 5.60 -12.97
C TYR A 106 -5.54 6.23 -12.51
N ILE A 107 -6.48 6.41 -13.44
CA ILE A 107 -7.79 7.02 -13.17
C ILE A 107 -8.60 6.12 -12.23
N LEU A 108 -8.61 4.82 -12.46
CA LEU A 108 -9.27 3.85 -11.57
C LEU A 108 -8.68 3.88 -10.15
N GLY A 109 -7.36 4.01 -10.03
CA GLY A 109 -6.71 4.17 -8.73
C GLY A 109 -7.20 5.40 -7.97
N LYS A 110 -7.31 6.53 -8.65
CA LYS A 110 -7.88 7.76 -8.08
C LYS A 110 -9.36 7.62 -7.73
N LYS A 111 -10.16 7.04 -8.63
CA LYS A 111 -11.59 6.78 -8.42
C LYS A 111 -11.81 5.91 -7.19
N GLY A 112 -11.08 4.80 -7.09
CA GLY A 112 -11.15 3.88 -5.97
C GLY A 112 -10.73 4.52 -4.64
N ALA A 113 -9.61 5.25 -4.63
CA ALA A 113 -9.11 5.92 -3.43
C ALA A 113 -10.08 7.02 -2.93
N THR A 114 -10.67 7.78 -3.85
CA THR A 114 -11.67 8.80 -3.54
C THR A 114 -12.94 8.18 -2.98
N LEU A 115 -13.44 7.12 -3.60
CA LEU A 115 -14.63 6.42 -3.15
C LEU A 115 -14.40 5.72 -1.79
N TYR A 116 -13.24 5.13 -1.58
CA TYR A 116 -12.86 4.54 -0.30
C TYR A 116 -12.85 5.57 0.83
N ARG A 117 -12.34 6.77 0.56
CA ARG A 117 -12.17 7.84 1.53
C ARG A 117 -13.46 8.60 1.85
N PHE A 118 -14.28 8.86 0.85
CA PHE A 118 -15.41 9.80 0.94
C PHE A 118 -16.78 9.16 0.72
N GLY A 119 -16.86 7.96 0.16
CA GLY A 119 -18.11 7.27 -0.13
C GLY A 119 -18.88 6.92 1.14
N GLY A 120 -18.73 5.78 1.63
CA GLY A 120 -19.38 5.26 2.83
C GLY A 120 -19.03 3.78 2.97
N ASP A 121 -19.59 3.16 3.98
CA ASP A 121 -19.27 1.77 4.27
C ASP A 121 -19.83 0.80 3.23
N ASP A 122 -20.96 1.16 2.63
CA ASP A 122 -21.62 0.47 1.52
C ASP A 122 -20.84 0.53 0.20
N THR A 123 -19.97 1.52 0.03
CA THR A 123 -19.16 1.69 -1.20
C THR A 123 -17.79 1.02 -1.13
N LYS A 124 -17.39 0.47 0.02
CA LYS A 124 -16.04 -0.11 0.24
C LYS A 124 -15.68 -1.21 -0.76
N LYS A 125 -16.63 -2.09 -1.04
CA LYS A 125 -16.44 -3.18 -2.02
C LYS A 125 -16.20 -2.65 -3.43
N THR A 126 -16.99 -1.67 -3.86
CA THR A 126 -16.82 -1.02 -5.16
C THR A 126 -15.49 -0.25 -5.22
N ALA A 127 -15.12 0.46 -4.16
CA ALA A 127 -13.84 1.14 -4.08
C ALA A 127 -12.67 0.16 -4.19
N PHE A 128 -12.73 -0.96 -3.47
CA PHE A 128 -11.73 -2.02 -3.56
C PHE A 128 -11.62 -2.58 -4.99
N SER A 129 -12.73 -2.83 -5.68
CA SER A 129 -12.70 -3.35 -7.06
C SER A 129 -11.99 -2.39 -8.03
N TYR A 130 -12.20 -1.08 -7.91
CA TYR A 130 -11.48 -0.09 -8.71
C TYR A 130 -9.99 -0.06 -8.40
N LEU A 131 -9.61 -0.12 -7.13
CA LEU A 131 -8.20 -0.14 -6.69
C LEU A 131 -7.49 -1.42 -7.16
N ALA A 132 -8.14 -2.57 -7.03
CA ALA A 132 -7.60 -3.85 -7.49
C ALA A 132 -7.39 -3.86 -9.01
N LYS A 133 -8.37 -3.33 -9.77
CA LYS A 133 -8.24 -3.21 -11.23
C LYS A 133 -7.14 -2.23 -11.63
N SER A 134 -6.98 -1.12 -10.91
CA SER A 134 -5.86 -0.20 -11.08
C SER A 134 -4.51 -0.91 -10.92
N PHE A 135 -4.36 -1.70 -9.85
CA PHE A 135 -3.14 -2.45 -9.58
C PHE A 135 -2.88 -3.54 -10.63
N GLU A 136 -3.92 -4.19 -11.13
CA GLU A 136 -3.81 -5.16 -12.22
C GLU A 136 -3.28 -4.51 -13.51
N LEU A 137 -3.78 -3.32 -13.88
CA LEU A 137 -3.41 -2.62 -15.10
C LEU A 137 -2.02 -1.96 -15.03
N GLU A 138 -1.67 -1.38 -13.88
CA GLU A 138 -0.45 -0.58 -13.72
C GLU A 138 0.73 -1.41 -13.18
N GLY A 139 0.48 -2.51 -12.46
CA GLY A 139 1.52 -3.33 -11.84
C GLY A 139 2.45 -2.48 -10.96
N ASN A 140 3.76 -2.61 -11.14
CA ASN A 140 4.77 -1.87 -10.38
C ASN A 140 4.78 -0.34 -10.65
N LYS A 141 3.99 0.15 -11.62
CA LYS A 141 3.81 1.60 -11.85
C LYS A 141 2.67 2.19 -11.01
N THR A 142 1.87 1.36 -10.36
CA THR A 142 0.77 1.83 -9.51
C THR A 142 1.28 2.77 -8.43
N HIS A 143 0.53 3.83 -8.17
CA HIS A 143 0.92 4.77 -7.11
C HIS A 143 0.88 4.08 -5.73
N PRO A 144 1.91 4.19 -4.87
CA PRO A 144 1.98 3.50 -3.58
C PRO A 144 0.75 3.69 -2.69
N ILE A 145 0.18 4.91 -2.65
CA ILE A 145 -1.06 5.20 -1.89
C ILE A 145 -2.24 4.37 -2.41
N THR A 146 -2.35 4.14 -3.73
CA THR A 146 -3.40 3.30 -4.32
C THR A 146 -3.28 1.87 -3.81
N VAL A 147 -2.07 1.30 -3.83
CA VAL A 147 -1.80 -0.06 -3.36
C VAL A 147 -2.07 -0.19 -1.86
N GLN A 148 -1.63 0.78 -1.06
CA GLN A 148 -1.89 0.79 0.38
C GLN A 148 -3.39 0.90 0.68
N THR A 149 -4.11 1.79 -0.01
CA THR A 149 -5.56 1.95 0.16
C THR A 149 -6.32 0.68 -0.26
N MET A 150 -5.87 0.01 -1.33
CA MET A 150 -6.40 -1.28 -1.75
C MET A 150 -6.28 -2.33 -0.65
N PHE A 151 -5.09 -2.44 -0.04
CA PHE A 151 -4.87 -3.40 1.03
C PHE A 151 -5.70 -3.10 2.28
N PHE A 152 -5.89 -1.82 2.61
CA PHE A 152 -6.79 -1.39 3.69
C PHE A 152 -8.25 -1.76 3.38
N GLY A 153 -8.70 -1.52 2.15
CA GLY A 153 -10.02 -1.94 1.70
C GLY A 153 -10.24 -3.45 1.77
N ALA A 154 -9.22 -4.23 1.41
CA ALA A 154 -9.25 -5.69 1.56
C ALA A 154 -9.42 -6.12 3.02
N GLY A 155 -8.73 -5.46 3.97
CA GLY A 155 -8.88 -5.70 5.40
C GLY A 155 -10.29 -5.39 5.92
N ASP A 156 -10.93 -4.32 5.40
CA ASP A 156 -12.32 -4.01 5.72
C ASP A 156 -13.28 -5.10 5.20
N LEU A 157 -13.06 -5.59 3.96
CA LEU A 157 -13.88 -6.65 3.36
C LEU A 157 -13.68 -8.00 4.06
N LEU A 158 -12.46 -8.32 4.47
CA LEU A 158 -12.16 -9.51 5.25
C LEU A 158 -12.96 -9.53 6.57
N LYS A 159 -12.96 -8.41 7.31
CA LYS A 159 -13.72 -8.26 8.57
C LYS A 159 -15.22 -8.44 8.37
N LYS A 160 -15.75 -8.10 7.19
CA LYS A 160 -17.16 -8.28 6.83
C LYS A 160 -17.47 -9.68 6.28
N GLY A 161 -16.46 -10.53 6.09
CA GLY A 161 -16.61 -11.84 5.43
C GLY A 161 -16.88 -11.75 3.92
N GLU A 162 -16.60 -10.60 3.30
CA GLU A 162 -16.77 -10.34 1.86
C GLU A 162 -15.49 -10.63 1.04
N LEU A 163 -14.38 -10.90 1.71
CA LEU A 163 -13.13 -11.40 1.16
C LEU A 163 -12.70 -12.62 1.98
N SER A 164 -12.25 -13.69 1.33
CA SER A 164 -11.76 -14.88 2.01
C SER A 164 -10.35 -14.65 2.59
N LYS A 165 -9.96 -15.50 3.56
CA LYS A 165 -8.60 -15.47 4.12
C LYS A 165 -7.55 -15.71 3.05
N ASP A 166 -7.77 -16.67 2.16
CA ASP A 166 -6.82 -17.03 1.09
C ASP A 166 -6.62 -15.89 0.11
N GLU A 167 -7.71 -15.18 -0.28
CA GLU A 167 -7.61 -14.00 -1.14
C GLU A 167 -6.84 -12.87 -0.45
N TYR A 168 -7.07 -12.64 0.84
CA TYR A 168 -6.36 -11.62 1.60
C TYR A 168 -4.87 -11.93 1.74
N ILE A 169 -4.53 -13.19 1.99
CA ILE A 169 -3.15 -13.68 2.05
C ILE A 169 -2.47 -13.52 0.68
N ALA A 170 -3.12 -13.95 -0.40
CA ALA A 170 -2.60 -13.81 -1.76
C ALA A 170 -2.37 -12.33 -2.13
N LEU A 171 -3.27 -11.44 -1.71
CA LEU A 171 -3.12 -10.01 -1.90
C LEU A 171 -1.94 -9.44 -1.09
N TYR A 172 -1.77 -9.88 0.19
CA TYR A 172 -0.62 -9.50 1.00
C TYR A 172 0.70 -9.81 0.30
N MET A 173 0.83 -11.02 -0.28
CA MET A 173 2.05 -11.43 -1.00
C MET A 173 2.33 -10.52 -2.21
N LYS A 174 1.30 -10.19 -2.99
CA LYS A 174 1.44 -9.27 -4.14
C LYS A 174 1.84 -7.86 -3.69
N VAL A 175 1.24 -7.35 -2.62
CA VAL A 175 1.54 -6.02 -2.08
C VAL A 175 2.93 -5.98 -1.45
N SER A 176 3.33 -7.02 -0.73
CA SER A 176 4.70 -7.15 -0.17
C SER A 176 5.75 -7.15 -1.28
N GLY A 177 5.54 -7.92 -2.35
CA GLY A 177 6.43 -7.91 -3.53
C GLY A 177 6.53 -6.53 -4.19
N PHE A 178 5.41 -5.83 -4.35
CA PHE A 178 5.39 -4.45 -4.87
C PHE A 178 6.22 -3.50 -3.99
N ILE A 179 6.10 -3.62 -2.66
CA ILE A 179 6.84 -2.78 -1.71
C ILE A 179 8.34 -3.10 -1.76
N ASP A 180 8.71 -4.37 -1.80
CA ASP A 180 10.11 -4.81 -1.86
C ASP A 180 10.78 -4.32 -3.16
N ASP A 181 10.09 -4.44 -4.29
CA ASP A 181 10.53 -3.85 -5.57
C ASP A 181 10.67 -2.34 -5.48
N GLY A 182 9.75 -1.67 -4.81
CA GLY A 182 9.79 -0.23 -4.56
C GLY A 182 11.01 0.18 -3.73
N ILE A 183 11.33 -0.55 -2.66
CA ILE A 183 12.51 -0.32 -1.81
C ILE A 183 13.80 -0.52 -2.64
N LYS A 184 13.88 -1.62 -3.40
CA LYS A 184 15.06 -1.98 -4.19
C LYS A 184 15.34 -0.99 -5.32
N ASN A 185 14.32 -0.48 -5.99
CA ASN A 185 14.45 0.34 -7.20
C ASN A 185 14.38 1.86 -6.93
N ALA A 186 14.00 2.29 -5.72
CA ALA A 186 13.91 3.71 -5.38
C ALA A 186 15.30 4.37 -5.34
N LYS A 187 15.44 5.47 -6.10
CA LYS A 187 16.70 6.22 -6.18
C LYS A 187 16.86 7.27 -5.07
N GLN A 188 15.76 7.70 -4.48
CA GLN A 188 15.75 8.76 -3.48
C GLN A 188 15.55 8.18 -2.08
N PRO A 189 16.38 8.54 -1.08
CA PRO A 189 16.24 8.03 0.30
C PRO A 189 14.85 8.24 0.88
N LYS A 190 14.22 9.40 0.61
CA LYS A 190 12.84 9.69 1.07
C LYS A 190 11.81 8.71 0.50
N THR A 191 11.99 8.26 -0.74
CA THR A 191 11.11 7.28 -1.37
C THR A 191 11.31 5.89 -0.76
N VAL A 192 12.55 5.50 -0.48
CA VAL A 192 12.87 4.26 0.24
C VAL A 192 12.18 4.25 1.61
N GLU A 193 12.28 5.35 2.36
CA GLU A 193 11.68 5.46 3.69
C GLU A 193 10.14 5.40 3.63
N ALA A 194 9.53 6.01 2.62
CA ALA A 194 8.09 5.91 2.40
C ALA A 194 7.63 4.47 2.13
N PHE A 195 8.39 3.69 1.35
CA PHE A 195 8.09 2.27 1.13
C PHE A 195 8.29 1.43 2.41
N LYS A 196 9.33 1.71 3.20
CA LYS A 196 9.53 1.03 4.50
C LYS A 196 8.38 1.30 5.47
N THR A 197 7.93 2.55 5.55
CA THR A 197 6.75 2.92 6.34
C THR A 197 5.50 2.19 5.85
N MET A 198 5.30 2.14 4.53
CA MET A 198 4.19 1.39 3.92
C MET A 198 4.27 -0.10 4.27
N LYS A 199 5.48 -0.70 4.23
CA LYS A 199 5.71 -2.10 4.62
C LYS A 199 5.27 -2.35 6.05
N GLY A 200 5.73 -1.52 6.99
CA GLY A 200 5.33 -1.64 8.40
C GLY A 200 3.81 -1.57 8.60
N ASN A 201 3.12 -0.69 7.89
CA ASN A 201 1.66 -0.57 7.97
C ASN A 201 0.94 -1.81 7.41
N VAL A 202 1.38 -2.30 6.24
CA VAL A 202 0.80 -3.48 5.57
C VAL A 202 1.03 -4.73 6.41
N ASP A 203 2.24 -4.93 6.93
CA ASP A 203 2.58 -6.04 7.81
C ASP A 203 1.74 -6.02 9.08
N ALA A 204 1.66 -4.86 9.75
CA ALA A 204 0.85 -4.72 10.98
C ALA A 204 -0.62 -5.07 10.73
N MET A 205 -1.19 -4.65 9.60
CA MET A 205 -2.56 -5.01 9.24
C MET A 205 -2.73 -6.49 8.98
N PHE A 206 -1.79 -7.12 8.27
CA PHE A 206 -1.82 -8.53 7.97
C PHE A 206 -1.78 -9.39 9.24
N PHE A 207 -0.85 -9.09 10.16
CA PHE A 207 -0.75 -9.80 11.43
C PHE A 207 -1.96 -9.58 12.33
N ASN A 208 -2.43 -8.33 12.43
CA ASN A 208 -3.62 -8.01 13.25
C ASN A 208 -4.91 -8.64 12.71
N ALA A 209 -4.94 -9.03 11.45
CA ALA A 209 -6.09 -9.73 10.87
C ALA A 209 -6.20 -11.19 11.36
N GLY A 210 -5.11 -11.79 11.88
CA GLY A 210 -5.11 -13.15 12.44
C GLY A 210 -5.49 -14.23 11.43
N VAL A 211 -5.21 -14.01 10.15
CA VAL A 211 -5.63 -14.92 9.06
C VAL A 211 -4.60 -16.00 8.74
N ALA A 212 -3.36 -15.80 9.12
CA ALA A 212 -2.25 -16.68 8.79
C ALA A 212 -1.86 -17.51 10.02
N ASP A 213 -2.26 -18.75 10.06
CA ASP A 213 -1.70 -19.75 10.97
C ASP A 213 -0.31 -20.21 10.51
N CYS A 214 0.38 -20.99 11.36
CA CYS A 214 1.75 -21.41 11.07
C CYS A 214 1.85 -22.33 9.84
N GLU A 215 0.82 -23.12 9.54
CA GLU A 215 0.81 -23.97 8.34
C GLU A 215 0.74 -23.13 7.06
N THR A 216 -0.18 -22.17 7.03
CA THR A 216 -0.33 -21.21 5.93
C THR A 216 0.95 -20.40 5.72
N LEU A 217 1.54 -19.87 6.80
CA LEU A 217 2.80 -19.12 6.74
C LEU A 217 3.96 -20.01 6.27
N ASN A 218 4.03 -21.26 6.71
CA ASN A 218 5.06 -22.19 6.25
C ASN A 218 5.01 -22.36 4.73
N ASN A 219 3.81 -22.59 4.17
CA ASN A 219 3.64 -22.79 2.73
C ASN A 219 4.03 -21.55 1.93
N LEU A 220 3.58 -20.37 2.36
CA LEU A 220 3.89 -19.09 1.72
C LEU A 220 5.37 -18.74 1.78
N LEU A 221 5.94 -18.84 2.98
CA LEU A 221 7.31 -18.39 3.23
C LEU A 221 8.34 -19.39 2.75
N SER A 222 8.01 -20.70 2.65
CA SER A 222 8.87 -21.69 2.00
C SER A 222 9.11 -21.36 0.54
N ALA A 223 8.06 -20.99 -0.21
CA ALA A 223 8.22 -20.58 -1.61
C ALA A 223 9.06 -19.31 -1.74
N LYS A 224 8.85 -18.33 -0.84
CA LYS A 224 9.64 -17.09 -0.80
C LYS A 224 11.10 -17.34 -0.45
N TYR A 225 11.38 -18.21 0.51
CA TYR A 225 12.72 -18.64 0.90
C TYR A 225 13.46 -19.34 -0.26
N GLU A 226 12.84 -20.33 -0.90
CA GLU A 226 13.45 -21.09 -1.99
C GLU A 226 13.80 -20.21 -3.20
N ALA A 227 12.96 -19.22 -3.50
CA ALA A 227 13.19 -18.28 -4.61
C ALA A 227 14.41 -17.37 -4.37
N ASN A 228 14.75 -17.04 -3.12
CA ASN A 228 15.76 -16.02 -2.77
C ASN A 228 16.55 -16.40 -1.50
N LYS A 229 16.96 -17.64 -1.36
CA LYS A 229 17.62 -18.16 -0.14
C LYS A 229 19.01 -17.61 0.17
N GLU A 230 19.66 -16.94 -0.78
CA GLU A 230 20.95 -16.25 -0.57
C GLU A 230 20.79 -14.74 -0.35
N ASP A 231 19.58 -14.21 -0.47
CA ASP A 231 19.31 -12.79 -0.24
C ASP A 231 19.08 -12.55 1.25
N VAL A 232 20.02 -11.86 1.89
CA VAL A 232 19.98 -11.48 3.31
C VAL A 232 18.72 -10.72 3.68
N ALA A 233 18.24 -9.81 2.80
CA ALA A 233 17.01 -9.05 3.06
C ALA A 233 15.79 -9.97 3.09
N ASN A 234 15.72 -10.93 2.16
CA ASN A 234 14.67 -11.94 2.12
C ASN A 234 14.70 -12.84 3.37
N LEU A 235 15.87 -13.30 3.79
CA LEU A 235 16.02 -14.11 4.99
C LEU A 235 15.59 -13.37 6.26
N LYS A 236 15.98 -12.08 6.40
CA LYS A 236 15.56 -11.23 7.51
C LYS A 236 14.03 -11.09 7.56
N GLU A 237 13.41 -10.89 6.41
CA GLU A 237 11.96 -10.77 6.32
C GLU A 237 11.27 -12.08 6.73
N VAL A 238 11.66 -13.21 6.15
CA VAL A 238 11.08 -14.52 6.48
C VAL A 238 11.23 -14.84 7.98
N ALA A 239 12.42 -14.63 8.56
CA ALA A 239 12.64 -14.81 9.99
C ALA A 239 11.77 -13.89 10.85
N SER A 240 11.67 -12.63 10.48
CA SER A 240 10.84 -11.64 11.18
C SER A 240 9.35 -12.01 11.13
N LEU A 241 8.84 -12.40 9.97
CA LEU A 241 7.45 -12.79 9.80
C LEU A 241 7.11 -14.01 10.68
N LEU A 242 7.95 -15.03 10.66
CA LEU A 242 7.75 -16.22 11.50
C LEU A 242 7.82 -15.91 13.00
N ARG A 243 8.74 -15.03 13.43
CA ARG A 243 8.81 -14.60 14.85
C ARG A 243 7.55 -13.84 15.28
N ARG A 244 7.13 -12.87 14.48
CA ARG A 244 5.96 -12.02 14.81
C ARG A 244 4.65 -12.81 14.84
N SER A 245 4.58 -13.91 14.08
CA SER A 245 3.45 -14.84 14.07
C SER A 245 3.58 -15.97 15.09
N GLU A 246 4.60 -15.94 15.95
CA GLU A 246 4.90 -16.98 16.92
C GLU A 246 5.13 -18.38 16.32
N CYS A 247 5.44 -18.46 15.02
CA CYS A 247 5.64 -19.69 14.25
C CYS A 247 7.11 -20.15 14.22
N VAL A 248 7.83 -19.90 15.32
CA VAL A 248 9.27 -20.21 15.44
C VAL A 248 9.59 -21.70 15.68
N ASP A 249 8.55 -22.53 15.87
CA ASP A 249 8.68 -23.99 15.97
C ASP A 249 8.77 -24.67 14.59
N LEU A 250 8.51 -23.95 13.51
CA LEU A 250 8.60 -24.48 12.15
C LEU A 250 10.05 -24.79 11.76
N PRO A 251 10.30 -25.93 11.07
CA PRO A 251 11.63 -26.24 10.53
C PRO A 251 12.20 -25.14 9.64
N LEU A 252 11.33 -24.46 8.88
CA LEU A 252 11.69 -23.31 8.03
C LEU A 252 12.38 -22.21 8.85
N TYR A 253 11.87 -21.90 10.05
CA TYR A 253 12.47 -20.86 10.88
C TYR A 253 13.92 -21.20 11.26
N ALA A 254 14.17 -22.45 11.66
CA ALA A 254 15.51 -22.91 12.01
C ALA A 254 16.47 -22.79 10.82
N THR A 255 16.04 -23.25 9.64
CA THR A 255 16.83 -23.17 8.42
C THR A 255 17.18 -21.73 8.06
N VAL A 256 16.19 -20.86 8.10
CA VAL A 256 16.37 -19.44 7.77
C VAL A 256 17.26 -18.72 8.79
N ALA A 257 17.09 -18.97 10.08
CA ALA A 257 17.89 -18.36 11.14
C ALA A 257 19.36 -18.75 11.04
N GLU A 258 19.65 -20.05 10.80
CA GLU A 258 21.00 -20.56 10.65
C GLU A 258 21.67 -19.97 9.40
N GLN A 259 20.99 -19.94 8.26
CA GLN A 259 21.52 -19.38 7.02
C GLN A 259 21.72 -17.87 7.10
N LEU A 260 20.78 -17.13 7.69
CA LEU A 260 20.90 -15.70 7.90
C LEU A 260 22.15 -15.36 8.73
N TYR A 261 22.38 -16.09 9.81
CA TYR A 261 23.55 -15.87 10.65
C TYR A 261 24.88 -16.20 9.94
N GLN A 262 24.89 -17.21 9.07
CA GLN A 262 26.06 -17.55 8.28
C GLN A 262 26.41 -16.47 7.25
N LEU A 263 25.40 -15.86 6.61
CA LEU A 263 25.60 -14.87 5.57
C LEU A 263 25.82 -13.45 6.13
N ASP A 264 25.14 -13.10 7.21
CA ASP A 264 25.16 -11.76 7.81
C ASP A 264 24.98 -11.83 9.33
N PRO A 265 26.05 -12.07 10.13
CA PRO A 265 25.99 -12.25 11.57
C PRO A 265 25.74 -10.93 12.33
N THR A 266 24.62 -10.31 12.06
CA THR A 266 24.14 -9.07 12.71
C THR A 266 23.45 -9.36 14.05
N ALA A 267 23.05 -8.28 14.78
CA ALA A 267 22.26 -8.38 16.00
C ALA A 267 20.95 -9.15 15.79
N ASP A 268 20.21 -8.86 14.71
CA ASP A 268 18.94 -9.53 14.39
C ASP A 268 19.14 -11.01 14.01
N ALA A 269 20.22 -11.33 13.30
CA ALA A 269 20.57 -12.72 12.98
C ALA A 269 20.93 -13.52 14.25
N ALA A 270 21.71 -12.95 15.15
CA ALA A 270 22.01 -13.56 16.46
C ALA A 270 20.74 -13.73 17.29
N TYR A 271 19.86 -12.75 17.31
CA TYR A 271 18.57 -12.85 18.00
C TYR A 271 17.69 -13.95 17.42
N SER A 272 17.66 -14.11 16.10
CA SER A 272 16.90 -15.20 15.43
C SER A 272 17.38 -16.58 15.90
N LEU A 273 18.69 -16.77 16.00
CA LEU A 273 19.26 -18.01 16.57
C LEU A 273 18.93 -18.17 18.05
N ALA A 274 18.99 -17.08 18.82
CA ALA A 274 18.62 -17.14 20.25
C ALA A 274 17.17 -17.65 20.45
N ILE A 275 16.23 -17.16 19.65
CA ILE A 275 14.84 -17.60 19.70
C ILE A 275 14.70 -19.08 19.31
N MET A 276 15.41 -19.51 18.27
CA MET A 276 15.44 -20.91 17.85
C MET A 276 15.95 -21.82 18.98
N PHE A 277 17.08 -21.50 19.58
CA PHE A 277 17.65 -22.29 20.67
C PHE A 277 16.82 -22.25 21.94
N LEU A 278 16.14 -21.12 22.24
CA LEU A 278 15.20 -21.02 23.36
C LEU A 278 14.06 -22.05 23.22
N LYS A 279 13.50 -22.18 22.04
CA LYS A 279 12.45 -23.18 21.75
C LYS A 279 12.94 -24.62 21.90
N ARG A 280 14.19 -24.88 21.55
CA ARG A 280 14.83 -26.17 21.76
C ARG A 280 15.28 -26.42 23.21
N GLN A 281 15.04 -25.47 24.12
CA GLN A 281 15.49 -25.49 25.52
C GLN A 281 17.01 -25.57 25.69
N GLU A 282 17.76 -25.13 24.66
CA GLU A 282 19.22 -25.06 24.68
C GLU A 282 19.66 -23.72 25.31
N PHE A 283 19.39 -23.58 26.60
CA PHE A 283 19.45 -22.29 27.34
C PHE A 283 20.83 -21.61 27.31
N ASP A 284 21.91 -22.37 27.27
CA ASP A 284 23.26 -21.79 27.27
C ASP A 284 23.59 -21.18 25.88
N LYS A 285 23.19 -21.82 24.80
CA LYS A 285 23.30 -21.24 23.45
C LYS A 285 22.40 -20.02 23.30
N THR A 286 21.16 -20.09 23.80
CA THR A 286 20.24 -18.96 23.82
C THR A 286 20.88 -17.75 24.49
N GLU A 287 21.48 -17.94 25.68
CA GLU A 287 22.14 -16.86 26.43
C GLU A 287 23.32 -16.27 25.67
N GLY A 288 24.13 -17.13 25.02
CA GLY A 288 25.27 -16.70 24.21
C GLY A 288 24.82 -15.78 23.06
N TYR A 289 23.84 -16.21 22.28
CA TYR A 289 23.33 -15.44 21.14
C TYR A 289 22.56 -14.18 21.56
N LEU A 290 21.85 -14.18 22.71
CA LEU A 290 21.23 -12.97 23.26
C LEU A 290 22.28 -11.92 23.67
N LYS A 291 23.37 -12.34 24.32
CA LYS A 291 24.48 -11.43 24.66
C LYS A 291 25.11 -10.84 23.41
N GLU A 292 25.29 -11.64 22.38
CA GLU A 292 25.83 -11.18 21.09
C GLU A 292 24.89 -10.19 20.42
N ALA A 293 23.58 -10.47 20.37
CA ALA A 293 22.58 -9.56 19.81
C ALA A 293 22.57 -8.20 20.54
N ILE A 294 22.62 -8.22 21.87
CA ILE A 294 22.69 -6.98 22.71
C ILE A 294 23.95 -6.20 22.40
N ALA A 295 25.11 -6.87 22.29
CA ALA A 295 26.39 -6.23 22.04
C ALA A 295 26.47 -5.61 20.64
N LYS A 296 25.89 -6.24 19.62
CA LYS A 296 25.93 -5.80 18.22
C LYS A 296 24.84 -4.78 17.86
N SER A 297 23.77 -4.67 18.64
CA SER A 297 22.69 -3.74 18.31
C SER A 297 23.08 -2.29 18.62
N GLU A 298 22.78 -1.38 17.72
CA GLU A 298 22.81 0.06 17.96
C GLU A 298 21.41 0.64 18.24
N ASP A 299 20.36 -0.12 17.95
CA ASP A 299 18.96 0.26 18.13
C ASP A 299 18.52 -0.02 19.57
N ASN A 300 18.04 1.01 20.25
CA ASN A 300 17.61 0.92 21.65
C ASN A 300 16.29 0.13 21.81
N GLU A 301 15.38 0.18 20.83
CA GLU A 301 14.13 -0.59 20.88
C GLU A 301 14.42 -2.08 20.74
N ALA A 302 15.28 -2.45 19.77
CA ALA A 302 15.74 -3.82 19.61
C ALA A 302 16.49 -4.33 20.84
N LYS A 303 17.36 -3.51 21.46
CA LYS A 303 18.04 -3.86 22.72
C LYS A 303 17.05 -4.13 23.85
N ALA A 304 16.00 -3.33 23.99
CA ALA A 304 14.98 -3.54 25.00
C ALA A 304 14.28 -4.89 24.84
N GLU A 305 13.97 -5.28 23.61
CA GLU A 305 13.41 -6.59 23.29
C GLU A 305 14.39 -7.73 23.67
N TYR A 306 15.67 -7.59 23.34
CA TYR A 306 16.69 -8.59 23.66
C TYR A 306 16.89 -8.74 25.17
N TYR A 307 16.89 -7.65 25.93
CA TYR A 307 16.94 -7.69 27.38
C TYR A 307 15.69 -8.33 27.99
N LEU A 308 14.52 -8.06 27.45
CA LEU A 308 13.28 -8.71 27.86
C LEU A 308 13.37 -10.23 27.67
N LYS A 309 13.86 -10.69 26.52
CA LYS A 309 14.09 -12.12 26.25
C LYS A 309 15.15 -12.72 27.19
N MET A 310 16.20 -11.99 27.52
CA MET A 310 17.20 -12.41 28.50
C MET A 310 16.57 -12.62 29.89
N ALA A 311 15.71 -11.70 30.33
CA ALA A 311 14.98 -11.84 31.60
C ALA A 311 14.03 -13.05 31.60
N GLN A 312 13.33 -13.29 30.50
CA GLN A 312 12.47 -14.48 30.32
C GLN A 312 13.30 -15.78 30.36
N LEU A 313 14.47 -15.81 29.72
CA LEU A 313 15.40 -16.95 29.77
C LEU A 313 15.87 -17.24 31.20
N GLN A 314 16.24 -16.21 31.95
CA GLN A 314 16.69 -16.34 33.36
C GLN A 314 15.61 -16.97 34.24
N LEU A 315 14.35 -16.55 34.03
CA LEU A 315 13.20 -17.13 34.74
C LEU A 315 13.00 -18.60 34.35
N ALA A 316 13.06 -18.92 33.04
CA ALA A 316 12.92 -20.28 32.55
C ALA A 316 14.03 -21.22 33.10
N LYS A 317 15.29 -20.76 33.14
CA LYS A 317 16.40 -21.51 33.74
C LYS A 317 16.15 -21.84 35.21
N LYS A 318 15.64 -20.90 35.99
CA LYS A 318 15.32 -21.14 37.42
C LYS A 318 14.20 -22.17 37.60
N GLN A 319 13.13 -22.06 36.81
CA GLN A 319 12.02 -23.02 36.85
C GLN A 319 12.48 -24.42 36.43
N TYR A 320 13.27 -24.56 35.38
CA TYR A 320 13.82 -25.81 34.91
C TYR A 320 14.70 -26.48 35.99
N GLN A 321 15.60 -25.74 36.63
CA GLN A 321 16.45 -26.25 37.68
C GLN A 321 15.62 -26.70 38.90
N ALA A 322 14.62 -25.91 39.30
CA ALA A 322 13.73 -26.29 40.39
C ALA A 322 12.92 -27.56 40.08
N THR A 323 12.40 -27.69 38.86
CA THR A 323 11.68 -28.88 38.43
C THR A 323 12.60 -30.13 38.44
N LYS A 324 13.82 -30.00 37.92
CA LYS A 324 14.81 -31.08 37.90
C LYS A 324 15.20 -31.52 39.33
N THR A 325 15.37 -30.56 40.24
CA THR A 325 15.69 -30.86 41.65
C THR A 325 14.55 -31.57 42.35
N ASN A 326 13.30 -31.25 42.04
CA ASN A 326 12.13 -31.88 42.63
C ASN A 326 11.77 -33.24 42.01
N ALA A 327 12.34 -33.56 40.86
CA ALA A 327 12.12 -34.85 40.17
C ALA A 327 13.18 -35.94 40.48
N LEU A 328 14.25 -35.57 41.19
CA LEU A 328 15.30 -36.44 41.72
C LEU A 328 15.09 -36.71 43.21
#